data_d806682ac82eb0a275045e6dd860444e
#
_entry.id   d806682ac82eb0a275045e6dd860444e
#
_cell.length_a   1.000
_cell.length_b   1.000
_cell.length_c   1.000
_cell.angle_alpha   90.00
_cell.angle_beta   90.00
_cell.angle_gamma   90.00
#
_symmetry.space_group_name_H-M   'P 1'
#
loop_
_entity.id
_entity.type
_entity.pdbx_description
1 polymer ?
#
loop_
_entity_poly.entity_id
_entity_poly.type
_entity_poly.pdbx_seq_one_letter_code
_entity_poly.pdbx_strand_id
1 'polypeptide(L)'
;EVMSMLRQEYGTASNIKSDTTRKNVQDAITKVQQKLKLFREVPKNGLVIFAGAIPQNGPGSEHMETYVITPPESIHVYLYRCDPKFHIEYLEEQLREKETYAIVVIDANAATLATLEGSRLQIVREETSGIPGKHRAGGQSARRFERLRDQSLLAFYKRVGQHANEIFLPIPTLKGLIVGGPGPTKYDFEKGDFLNYMLKEKILD
;
A
#
# COMPACT_ATOMS: atom_id res chain seq x y z
N GLU A 1 5.92 25.34 -11.29
CA GLU A 1 6.25 24.28 -12.27
C GLU A 1 5.02 23.88 -13.07
N VAL A 2 3.93 23.33 -12.45
CA VAL A 2 2.70 22.89 -13.15
C VAL A 2 2.04 24.01 -13.95
N MET A 3 1.91 25.20 -13.38
CA MET A 3 1.32 26.36 -14.05
C MET A 3 2.10 26.81 -15.29
N SER A 4 3.44 26.67 -15.24
CA SER A 4 4.30 26.98 -16.40
C SER A 4 4.10 25.99 -17.53
N MET A 5 4.05 24.68 -17.19
CA MET A 5 3.75 23.61 -18.15
C MET A 5 2.38 23.82 -18.80
N LEU A 6 1.32 24.09 -18.02
CA LEU A 6 -0.02 24.32 -18.57
C LEU A 6 -0.09 25.54 -19.49
N ARG A 7 0.74 26.58 -19.28
CA ARG A 7 0.83 27.70 -20.23
C ARG A 7 1.48 27.30 -21.55
N GLN A 8 2.51 26.45 -21.47
CA GLN A 8 3.16 25.91 -22.65
C GLN A 8 2.18 25.03 -23.46
N GLU A 9 1.46 24.13 -22.76
CA GLU A 9 0.46 23.25 -23.36
C GLU A 9 -0.69 24.04 -24.02
N TYR A 10 -1.14 25.14 -23.40
CA TYR A 10 -2.10 26.05 -24.01
C TYR A 10 -1.59 26.61 -25.33
N GLY A 11 -0.31 27.02 -25.40
CA GLY A 11 0.33 27.46 -26.63
C GLY A 11 0.39 26.36 -27.69
N THR A 12 0.80 25.16 -27.30
CA THR A 12 0.88 23.98 -28.18
C THR A 12 -0.50 23.60 -28.76
N ALA A 13 -1.55 23.73 -27.96
CA ALA A 13 -2.94 23.47 -28.40
C ALA A 13 -3.38 24.37 -29.59
N SER A 14 -2.73 25.52 -29.79
CA SER A 14 -3.00 26.41 -30.97
C SER A 14 -2.69 25.72 -32.29
N ASN A 15 -1.88 24.66 -32.32
CA ASN A 15 -1.54 23.88 -33.52
C ASN A 15 -2.61 22.83 -33.90
N ILE A 16 -3.65 22.65 -33.07
CA ILE A 16 -4.75 21.72 -33.36
C ILE A 16 -5.54 22.23 -34.54
N LYS A 17 -5.67 21.38 -35.60
CA LYS A 17 -6.30 21.76 -36.87
C LYS A 17 -7.80 22.02 -36.74
N SER A 18 -8.51 21.23 -35.93
CA SER A 18 -9.95 21.39 -35.69
C SER A 18 -10.20 22.58 -34.76
N ASP A 19 -10.95 23.58 -35.22
CA ASP A 19 -11.26 24.78 -34.45
C ASP A 19 -12.04 24.46 -33.16
N THR A 20 -13.02 23.56 -33.25
CA THR A 20 -13.81 23.10 -32.09
C THR A 20 -12.92 22.38 -31.07
N THR A 21 -12.11 21.43 -31.54
CA THR A 21 -11.20 20.68 -30.66
C THR A 21 -10.17 21.62 -30.03
N ARG A 22 -9.59 22.53 -30.81
CA ARG A 22 -8.65 23.52 -30.30
C ARG A 22 -9.24 24.36 -29.17
N LYS A 23 -10.46 24.90 -29.42
CA LYS A 23 -11.18 25.70 -28.42
C LYS A 23 -11.46 24.88 -27.15
N ASN A 24 -11.98 23.67 -27.28
CA ASN A 24 -12.28 22.80 -26.15
C ASN A 24 -11.05 22.48 -25.32
N VAL A 25 -9.92 22.20 -25.97
CA VAL A 25 -8.64 21.92 -25.23
C VAL A 25 -8.14 23.19 -24.52
N GLN A 26 -8.16 24.34 -25.19
CA GLN A 26 -7.74 25.60 -24.58
C GLN A 26 -8.63 25.99 -23.39
N ASP A 27 -9.95 25.85 -23.54
CA ASP A 27 -10.92 26.09 -22.47
C ASP A 27 -10.71 25.14 -21.29
N ALA A 28 -10.46 23.85 -21.54
CA ALA A 28 -10.13 22.86 -20.51
C ALA A 28 -8.86 23.24 -19.74
N ILE A 29 -7.77 23.56 -20.44
CA ILE A 29 -6.51 24.01 -19.79
C ILE A 29 -6.77 25.28 -18.94
N THR A 30 -7.53 26.23 -19.45
CA THR A 30 -7.88 27.46 -18.71
C THR A 30 -8.64 27.13 -17.43
N LYS A 31 -9.62 26.21 -17.48
CA LYS A 31 -10.37 25.76 -16.31
C LYS A 31 -9.47 25.09 -15.28
N VAL A 32 -8.55 24.21 -15.70
CA VAL A 32 -7.56 23.58 -14.81
C VAL A 32 -6.69 24.63 -14.14
N GLN A 33 -6.18 25.61 -14.89
CA GLN A 33 -5.39 26.72 -14.34
C GLN A 33 -6.16 27.55 -13.29
N GLN A 34 -7.45 27.81 -13.55
CA GLN A 34 -8.33 28.53 -12.61
C GLN A 34 -8.53 27.73 -11.32
N LYS A 35 -8.78 26.41 -11.44
CA LYS A 35 -8.97 25.53 -10.28
C LYS A 35 -7.68 25.40 -9.46
N LEU A 36 -6.52 25.25 -10.10
CA LEU A 36 -5.22 25.20 -9.40
C LEU A 36 -4.92 26.44 -8.57
N LYS A 37 -5.35 27.63 -9.02
CA LYS A 37 -5.14 28.89 -8.26
C LYS A 37 -5.90 28.92 -6.94
N LEU A 38 -6.93 28.09 -6.76
CA LEU A 38 -7.68 28.00 -5.51
C LEU A 38 -6.93 27.29 -4.41
N PHE A 39 -5.89 26.53 -4.76
CA PHE A 39 -5.05 25.80 -3.81
C PHE A 39 -3.77 26.57 -3.54
N ARG A 40 -3.53 26.95 -2.29
CA ARG A 40 -2.26 27.55 -1.85
C ARG A 40 -1.13 26.52 -1.85
N GLU A 41 -1.46 25.30 -1.44
CA GLU A 41 -0.56 24.14 -1.37
C GLU A 41 -1.26 22.92 -1.93
N VAL A 42 -0.47 21.98 -2.45
CA VAL A 42 -1.00 20.67 -2.91
C VAL A 42 -1.44 19.87 -1.70
N PRO A 43 -2.65 19.29 -1.67
CA PRO A 43 -3.09 18.42 -0.59
C PRO A 43 -2.10 17.27 -0.34
N LYS A 44 -2.03 16.78 0.90
CA LYS A 44 -1.08 15.74 1.33
C LYS A 44 -1.09 14.49 0.43
N ASN A 45 -2.28 14.10 -0.03
CA ASN A 45 -2.46 12.92 -0.88
C ASN A 45 -2.36 13.24 -2.39
N GLY A 46 -2.01 14.47 -2.74
CA GLY A 46 -2.00 14.92 -4.13
C GLY A 46 -3.32 15.56 -4.56
N LEU A 47 -3.39 15.92 -5.82
CA LEU A 47 -4.56 16.57 -6.44
C LEU A 47 -4.74 16.05 -7.86
N VAL A 48 -5.95 15.64 -8.19
CA VAL A 48 -6.35 15.22 -9.53
C VAL A 48 -7.39 16.19 -10.07
N ILE A 49 -7.16 16.68 -11.28
CA ILE A 49 -8.09 17.58 -11.95
C ILE A 49 -8.38 17.03 -13.35
N PHE A 50 -9.64 16.78 -13.62
CA PHE A 50 -10.13 16.47 -14.96
C PHE A 50 -10.90 17.67 -15.47
N ALA A 51 -10.68 18.04 -16.73
CA ALA A 51 -11.46 19.05 -17.41
C ALA A 51 -11.64 18.65 -18.87
N GLY A 52 -12.85 18.79 -19.41
CA GLY A 52 -13.15 18.41 -20.77
C GLY A 52 -14.55 18.82 -21.22
N ALA A 53 -14.74 18.90 -22.51
CA ALA A 53 -16.02 19.15 -23.14
C ALA A 53 -16.78 17.83 -23.29
N ILE A 54 -17.90 17.69 -22.58
CA ILE A 54 -18.73 16.47 -22.57
C ILE A 54 -19.98 16.72 -23.43
N PRO A 55 -20.27 15.90 -24.47
CA PRO A 55 -21.50 16.00 -25.24
C PRO A 55 -22.73 15.71 -24.38
N GLN A 56 -23.74 16.54 -24.40
CA GLN A 56 -24.97 16.32 -23.63
C GLN A 56 -26.13 15.78 -24.50
N ASN A 57 -26.42 16.37 -25.64
CA ASN A 57 -27.63 16.03 -26.44
C ASN A 57 -27.37 16.02 -27.98
N GLY A 58 -26.17 15.69 -28.42
CA GLY A 58 -25.80 15.62 -29.85
C GLY A 58 -24.65 16.53 -30.26
N PRO A 59 -24.23 16.51 -31.51
CA PRO A 59 -23.10 17.31 -31.99
C PRO A 59 -23.35 18.82 -31.78
N GLY A 60 -22.40 19.50 -31.14
CA GLY A 60 -22.44 20.95 -30.88
C GLY A 60 -23.09 21.37 -29.56
N SER A 61 -23.56 20.41 -28.70
CA SER A 61 -24.09 20.69 -27.37
C SER A 61 -23.08 20.31 -26.25
N GLU A 62 -21.80 20.56 -26.48
CA GLU A 62 -20.75 20.22 -25.55
C GLU A 62 -20.77 21.17 -24.36
N HIS A 63 -20.70 20.60 -23.16
CA HIS A 63 -20.55 21.33 -21.89
C HIS A 63 -19.20 21.10 -21.27
N MET A 64 -18.53 22.17 -20.85
CA MET A 64 -17.20 22.07 -20.20
C MET A 64 -17.35 21.66 -18.74
N GLU A 65 -17.03 20.42 -18.44
CA GLU A 65 -17.02 19.87 -17.09
C GLU A 65 -15.63 19.94 -16.47
N THR A 66 -15.59 20.10 -15.16
CA THR A 66 -14.33 20.14 -14.41
C THR A 66 -14.52 19.44 -13.07
N TYR A 67 -13.73 18.40 -12.81
CA TYR A 67 -13.74 17.62 -11.58
C TYR A 67 -12.42 17.83 -10.87
N VAL A 68 -12.49 18.13 -9.57
CA VAL A 68 -11.34 18.33 -8.70
C VAL A 68 -11.44 17.31 -7.56
N ILE A 69 -10.48 16.41 -7.49
CA ILE A 69 -10.50 15.27 -6.57
C ILE A 69 -9.24 15.29 -5.73
N THR A 70 -9.40 15.22 -4.40
CA THR A 70 -8.32 14.88 -3.48
C THR A 70 -8.38 13.38 -3.25
N PRO A 71 -7.37 12.61 -3.68
CA PRO A 71 -7.38 11.15 -3.56
C PRO A 71 -7.40 10.70 -2.09
N PRO A 72 -8.04 9.57 -1.75
CA PRO A 72 -8.00 9.01 -0.40
C PRO A 72 -6.60 8.56 0.01
N GLU A 73 -5.80 8.08 -0.93
CA GLU A 73 -4.40 7.70 -0.74
C GLU A 73 -3.47 8.58 -1.57
N SER A 74 -2.19 8.66 -1.16
CA SER A 74 -1.20 9.49 -1.85
C SER A 74 -0.94 8.99 -3.27
N ILE A 75 -1.06 9.89 -4.24
CA ILE A 75 -0.65 9.65 -5.63
C ILE A 75 0.79 10.15 -5.80
N HIS A 76 1.69 9.25 -6.19
CA HIS A 76 3.11 9.55 -6.43
C HIS A 76 3.45 9.74 -7.91
N VAL A 77 2.44 9.83 -8.76
CA VAL A 77 2.60 9.99 -10.20
C VAL A 77 2.31 11.45 -10.58
N TYR A 78 3.26 12.05 -11.30
CA TYR A 78 3.02 13.33 -11.98
C TYR A 78 2.60 13.02 -13.41
N LEU A 79 1.34 13.27 -13.73
CA LEU A 79 0.77 12.95 -15.02
C LEU A 79 0.02 14.15 -15.60
N TYR A 80 0.34 14.51 -16.85
CA TYR A 80 -0.48 15.34 -17.70
C TYR A 80 -0.88 14.55 -18.95
N ARG A 81 -2.15 14.51 -19.25
CA ARG A 81 -2.70 13.86 -20.44
C ARG A 81 -3.78 14.73 -21.07
N CYS A 82 -3.73 14.84 -22.40
CA CYS A 82 -4.75 15.48 -23.21
C CYS A 82 -5.25 14.46 -24.23
N ASP A 83 -6.29 13.74 -23.86
CA ASP A 83 -6.84 12.59 -24.59
C ASP A 83 -8.37 12.74 -24.71
N PRO A 84 -9.04 11.99 -25.62
CA PRO A 84 -10.49 12.03 -25.77
C PRO A 84 -11.28 11.48 -24.57
N LYS A 85 -10.60 10.88 -23.59
CA LYS A 85 -11.19 10.30 -22.37
C LYS A 85 -10.42 10.74 -21.13
N PHE A 86 -11.08 10.74 -19.97
CA PHE A 86 -10.43 10.91 -18.70
C PHE A 86 -9.69 9.64 -18.29
N HIS A 87 -8.47 9.80 -17.81
CA HIS A 87 -7.64 8.72 -17.28
C HIS A 87 -7.90 8.56 -15.80
N ILE A 88 -8.87 7.73 -15.44
CA ILE A 88 -9.32 7.52 -14.07
C ILE A 88 -8.66 6.30 -13.41
N GLU A 89 -7.83 5.56 -14.11
CA GLU A 89 -7.27 4.27 -13.73
C GLU A 89 -6.55 4.32 -12.38
N TYR A 90 -5.81 5.41 -12.11
CA TYR A 90 -5.11 5.62 -10.83
C TYR A 90 -6.05 5.83 -9.64
N LEU A 91 -7.24 6.38 -9.87
CA LEU A 91 -8.27 6.52 -8.83
C LEU A 91 -9.06 5.23 -8.65
N GLU A 92 -9.37 4.53 -9.73
CA GLU A 92 -10.05 3.24 -9.68
C GLU A 92 -9.22 2.20 -8.92
N GLU A 93 -7.89 2.21 -9.08
CA GLU A 93 -6.99 1.32 -8.35
C GLU A 93 -7.07 1.53 -6.84
N GLN A 94 -7.25 2.78 -6.39
CA GLN A 94 -7.43 3.10 -4.97
C GLN A 94 -8.78 2.64 -4.40
N LEU A 95 -9.78 2.44 -5.26
CA LEU A 95 -11.11 1.95 -4.87
C LEU A 95 -11.21 0.43 -4.85
N ARG A 96 -10.24 -0.28 -5.43
CA ARG A 96 -10.21 -1.75 -5.36
C ARG A 96 -9.92 -2.18 -3.93
N GLU A 97 -10.68 -3.17 -3.46
CA GLU A 97 -10.33 -3.86 -2.22
C GLU A 97 -8.93 -4.46 -2.36
N LYS A 98 -7.98 -3.90 -1.62
CA LYS A 98 -6.61 -4.40 -1.63
C LYS A 98 -6.55 -5.66 -0.80
N GLU A 99 -6.11 -6.74 -1.43
CA GLU A 99 -5.80 -7.96 -0.71
C GLU A 99 -4.68 -7.69 0.29
N THR A 100 -4.88 -8.15 1.51
CA THR A 100 -3.90 -8.02 2.58
C THR A 100 -3.24 -9.37 2.82
N TYR A 101 -1.92 -9.39 2.90
CA TYR A 101 -1.13 -10.53 3.32
C TYR A 101 -0.47 -10.22 4.66
N ALA A 102 -0.59 -11.15 5.60
CA ALA A 102 0.15 -11.10 6.85
C ALA A 102 1.54 -11.71 6.66
N ILE A 103 2.52 -11.16 7.34
CA ILE A 103 3.92 -11.63 7.28
C ILE A 103 4.43 -11.78 8.70
N VAL A 104 4.94 -12.96 9.01
CA VAL A 104 5.67 -13.27 10.24
C VAL A 104 7.08 -13.68 9.86
N VAL A 105 8.07 -12.88 10.20
CA VAL A 105 9.48 -13.28 10.09
C VAL A 105 9.98 -13.59 11.49
N ILE A 106 10.47 -14.82 11.70
CA ILE A 106 10.84 -15.28 13.03
C ILE A 106 12.17 -16.04 13.02
N ASP A 107 13.02 -15.72 13.99
CA ASP A 107 14.21 -16.49 14.33
C ASP A 107 14.27 -16.75 15.85
N ALA A 108 15.35 -17.35 16.35
CA ALA A 108 15.49 -17.64 17.78
C ALA A 108 15.67 -16.39 18.67
N ASN A 109 15.95 -15.22 18.10
CA ASN A 109 16.27 -13.99 18.81
C ASN A 109 15.17 -12.94 18.68
N ALA A 110 14.49 -12.88 17.54
CA ALA A 110 13.51 -11.85 17.24
C ALA A 110 12.39 -12.36 16.33
N ALA A 111 11.29 -11.62 16.32
CA ALA A 111 10.21 -11.78 15.34
C ALA A 111 9.70 -10.41 14.89
N THR A 112 9.32 -10.33 13.63
CA THR A 112 8.68 -9.16 13.04
C THR A 112 7.33 -9.56 12.46
N LEU A 113 6.29 -8.82 12.82
CA LEU A 113 4.93 -8.96 12.33
C LEU A 113 4.65 -7.78 11.40
N ALA A 114 4.27 -8.05 10.17
CA ALA A 114 3.99 -7.03 9.16
C ALA A 114 2.74 -7.36 8.35
N THR A 115 2.20 -6.35 7.68
CA THR A 115 1.14 -6.50 6.69
C THR A 115 1.62 -5.98 5.34
N LEU A 116 1.22 -6.65 4.28
CA LEU A 116 1.41 -6.22 2.90
C LEU A 116 0.04 -6.00 2.27
N GLU A 117 -0.26 -4.76 1.92
CA GLU A 117 -1.50 -4.35 1.26
C GLU A 117 -1.16 -3.76 -0.12
N GLY A 118 -1.45 -4.51 -1.17
CA GLY A 118 -0.96 -4.17 -2.52
C GLY A 118 0.57 -4.12 -2.55
N SER A 119 1.15 -2.93 -2.75
CA SER A 119 2.60 -2.69 -2.72
C SER A 119 3.11 -2.08 -1.40
N ARG A 120 2.22 -1.83 -0.43
CA ARG A 120 2.55 -1.18 0.83
C ARG A 120 2.88 -2.22 1.89
N LEU A 121 4.15 -2.31 2.28
CA LEU A 121 4.60 -3.08 3.43
C LEU A 121 4.56 -2.19 4.69
N GLN A 122 3.89 -2.67 5.74
CA GLN A 122 3.84 -2.01 7.03
C GLN A 122 4.30 -2.97 8.13
N ILE A 123 5.38 -2.62 8.83
CA ILE A 123 5.78 -3.32 10.06
C ILE A 123 4.81 -2.88 11.16
N VAL A 124 4.13 -3.86 11.77
CA VAL A 124 3.14 -3.62 12.82
C VAL A 124 3.75 -3.82 14.19
N ARG A 125 4.65 -4.83 14.32
CA ARG A 125 5.26 -5.17 15.60
C ARG A 125 6.61 -5.84 15.41
N GLU A 126 7.54 -5.50 16.28
CA GLU A 126 8.84 -6.18 16.41
C GLU A 126 8.99 -6.69 17.83
N GLU A 127 9.51 -7.89 18.00
CA GLU A 127 9.69 -8.56 19.27
C GLU A 127 11.06 -9.21 19.38
N THR A 128 11.62 -9.16 20.57
CA THR A 128 12.84 -9.89 20.92
C THR A 128 12.54 -11.07 21.82
N SER A 129 13.22 -12.18 21.62
CA SER A 129 13.03 -13.37 22.45
C SER A 129 13.59 -13.20 23.86
N GLY A 130 14.64 -12.39 24.03
CA GLY A 130 15.40 -12.26 25.27
C GLY A 130 16.21 -13.51 25.62
N ILE A 131 16.35 -14.47 24.70
CA ILE A 131 17.04 -15.73 24.95
C ILE A 131 18.56 -15.53 24.84
N PRO A 132 19.35 -15.87 25.87
CA PRO A 132 20.80 -15.76 25.79
C PRO A 132 21.37 -16.62 24.66
N GLY A 133 22.44 -16.14 24.03
CA GLY A 133 23.18 -16.90 23.01
C GLY A 133 23.67 -18.26 23.51
N LYS A 134 23.99 -19.18 22.58
CA LYS A 134 24.52 -20.50 22.92
C LYS A 134 25.86 -20.35 23.70
N HIS A 135 25.87 -20.75 24.99
CA HIS A 135 27.12 -20.96 25.71
C HIS A 135 27.77 -22.24 25.20
N ARG A 136 28.99 -22.14 24.69
CA ARG A 136 29.78 -23.29 24.19
C ARG A 136 30.50 -24.10 25.30
N ALA A 137 30.41 -23.69 26.58
CA ALA A 137 31.03 -24.39 27.70
C ALA A 137 30.24 -25.66 28.01
N GLY A 138 30.83 -26.82 27.80
CA GLY A 138 30.30 -28.12 28.19
C GLY A 138 30.44 -28.32 29.70
N GLY A 139 29.52 -29.07 30.31
CA GLY A 139 29.53 -29.43 31.72
C GLY A 139 28.18 -29.99 32.18
N GLN A 140 28.11 -30.50 33.44
CA GLN A 140 26.85 -31.05 33.98
C GLN A 140 25.65 -30.11 33.91
N SER A 141 25.88 -28.80 33.86
CA SER A 141 24.86 -27.77 33.74
C SER A 141 24.33 -27.58 32.30
N ALA A 142 25.01 -28.08 31.29
CA ALA A 142 24.64 -27.83 29.86
C ALA A 142 23.22 -28.27 29.55
N ARG A 143 22.80 -29.46 29.99
CA ARG A 143 21.43 -29.99 29.80
C ARG A 143 20.36 -29.12 30.49
N ARG A 144 20.68 -28.50 31.62
CA ARG A 144 19.76 -27.58 32.31
C ARG A 144 19.58 -26.29 31.51
N PHE A 145 20.68 -25.73 31.01
CA PHE A 145 20.61 -24.50 30.16
C PHE A 145 19.91 -24.75 28.84
N GLU A 146 20.08 -25.92 28.25
CA GLU A 146 19.37 -26.32 27.03
C GLU A 146 17.85 -26.37 27.27
N ARG A 147 17.38 -27.05 28.33
CA ARG A 147 15.95 -27.07 28.69
C ARG A 147 15.38 -25.69 28.98
N LEU A 148 16.10 -24.83 29.69
CA LEU A 148 15.68 -23.46 29.97
C LEU A 148 15.55 -22.64 28.67
N ARG A 149 16.47 -22.86 27.75
CA ARG A 149 16.45 -22.22 26.44
C ARG A 149 15.23 -22.67 25.61
N ASP A 150 14.98 -23.98 25.59
CA ASP A 150 13.82 -24.54 24.88
C ASP A 150 12.49 -24.03 25.44
N GLN A 151 12.39 -23.96 26.78
CA GLN A 151 11.22 -23.38 27.44
C GLN A 151 11.05 -21.89 27.11
N SER A 152 12.13 -21.13 27.09
CA SER A 152 12.10 -19.71 26.74
C SER A 152 11.72 -19.52 25.27
N LEU A 153 12.20 -20.38 24.38
CA LEU A 153 11.85 -20.36 22.96
C LEU A 153 10.37 -20.71 22.76
N LEU A 154 9.86 -21.70 23.47
CA LEU A 154 8.44 -22.04 23.45
C LEU A 154 7.55 -20.89 23.95
N ALA A 155 7.97 -20.22 25.03
CA ALA A 155 7.28 -19.05 25.55
C ALA A 155 7.29 -17.89 24.56
N PHE A 156 8.39 -17.72 23.85
CA PHE A 156 8.52 -16.72 22.78
C PHE A 156 7.57 -17.02 21.61
N TYR A 157 7.52 -18.27 21.15
CA TYR A 157 6.59 -18.69 20.09
C TYR A 157 5.12 -18.43 20.46
N LYS A 158 4.74 -18.77 21.70
CA LYS A 158 3.38 -18.51 22.21
C LYS A 158 3.05 -17.02 22.19
N ARG A 159 3.99 -16.16 22.62
CA ARG A 159 3.80 -14.71 22.63
C ARG A 159 3.66 -14.15 21.21
N VAL A 160 4.56 -14.55 20.29
CA VAL A 160 4.49 -14.14 18.87
C VAL A 160 3.17 -14.61 18.22
N GLY A 161 2.78 -15.86 18.49
CA GLY A 161 1.51 -16.41 17.99
C GLY A 161 0.28 -15.67 18.52
N GLN A 162 0.28 -15.33 19.82
CA GLN A 162 -0.80 -14.53 20.41
C GLN A 162 -0.92 -13.16 19.72
N HIS A 163 0.20 -12.44 19.58
CA HIS A 163 0.17 -11.14 18.91
C HIS A 163 -0.19 -11.25 17.43
N ALA A 164 0.27 -12.29 16.74
CA ALA A 164 -0.15 -12.54 15.35
C ALA A 164 -1.66 -12.75 15.26
N ASN A 165 -2.26 -13.52 16.18
CA ASN A 165 -3.71 -13.72 16.25
C ASN A 165 -4.46 -12.40 16.51
N GLU A 166 -3.99 -11.60 17.48
CA GLU A 166 -4.59 -10.30 17.83
C GLU A 166 -4.53 -9.30 16.68
N ILE A 167 -3.45 -9.30 15.91
CA ILE A 167 -3.21 -8.34 14.83
C ILE A 167 -3.90 -8.77 13.53
N PHE A 168 -3.79 -10.05 13.16
CA PHE A 168 -4.17 -10.49 11.82
C PHE A 168 -5.60 -11.02 11.69
N LEU A 169 -6.17 -11.64 12.75
CA LEU A 169 -7.54 -12.14 12.71
C LEU A 169 -8.61 -11.06 12.43
N PRO A 170 -8.47 -9.82 12.95
CA PRO A 170 -9.45 -8.77 12.68
C PRO A 170 -9.40 -8.21 11.25
N ILE A 171 -8.43 -8.60 10.41
CA ILE A 171 -8.28 -8.07 9.05
C ILE A 171 -9.25 -8.79 8.10
N PRO A 172 -10.33 -8.14 7.63
CA PRO A 172 -11.34 -8.82 6.80
C PRO A 172 -10.81 -9.17 5.40
N THR A 173 -9.86 -8.38 4.90
CA THR A 173 -9.23 -8.53 3.58
C THR A 173 -8.03 -9.49 3.57
N LEU A 174 -7.78 -10.19 4.69
CA LEU A 174 -6.64 -11.10 4.82
C LEU A 174 -6.78 -12.32 3.91
N LYS A 175 -5.91 -12.42 2.92
CA LYS A 175 -5.87 -13.50 1.93
C LYS A 175 -4.90 -14.62 2.30
N GLY A 176 -3.77 -14.27 2.91
CA GLY A 176 -2.75 -15.25 3.23
C GLY A 176 -1.81 -14.80 4.35
N LEU A 177 -1.11 -15.77 4.92
CA LEU A 177 -0.05 -15.57 5.91
C LEU A 177 1.26 -16.15 5.37
N ILE A 178 2.28 -15.33 5.30
CA ILE A 178 3.64 -15.72 4.92
C ILE A 178 4.46 -15.87 6.20
N VAL A 179 5.03 -17.05 6.41
CA VAL A 179 5.95 -17.31 7.53
C VAL A 179 7.36 -17.44 6.98
N GLY A 180 8.25 -16.53 7.40
CA GLY A 180 9.64 -16.46 6.97
C GLY A 180 10.62 -16.60 8.14
N GLY A 181 11.86 -16.96 7.82
CA GLY A 181 12.93 -17.02 8.82
C GLY A 181 13.87 -18.20 8.59
N PRO A 182 14.99 -18.26 9.35
CA PRO A 182 15.98 -19.32 9.21
C PRO A 182 15.50 -20.62 9.83
N GLY A 183 15.73 -21.69 9.09
CA GLY A 183 15.76 -23.09 9.47
C GLY A 183 14.74 -23.58 10.49
N PRO A 184 15.19 -24.23 11.57
CA PRO A 184 14.28 -24.97 12.45
C PRO A 184 13.24 -24.08 13.14
N THR A 185 13.60 -22.86 13.53
CA THR A 185 12.70 -21.93 14.24
C THR A 185 11.42 -21.63 13.49
N LYS A 186 11.54 -21.35 12.19
CA LYS A 186 10.39 -21.13 11.32
C LYS A 186 9.46 -22.34 11.32
N TYR A 187 10.02 -23.53 11.06
CA TYR A 187 9.24 -24.77 10.97
C TYR A 187 8.62 -25.18 12.30
N ASP A 188 9.32 -24.97 13.42
CA ASP A 188 8.79 -25.26 14.77
C ASP A 188 7.64 -24.32 15.11
N PHE A 189 7.75 -23.03 14.73
CA PHE A 189 6.66 -22.07 14.89
C PHE A 189 5.44 -22.41 14.04
N GLU A 190 5.66 -22.77 12.78
CA GLU A 190 4.60 -23.08 11.82
C GLU A 190 3.84 -24.36 12.19
N LYS A 191 4.57 -25.43 12.58
CA LYS A 191 4.00 -26.73 12.98
C LYS A 191 3.37 -26.70 14.36
N GLY A 192 3.81 -25.81 15.25
CA GLY A 192 3.29 -25.70 16.61
C GLY A 192 1.89 -25.10 16.69
N ASP A 193 1.21 -25.26 17.84
CA ASP A 193 -0.14 -24.71 18.08
C ASP A 193 -0.07 -23.30 18.66
N PHE A 194 0.62 -22.41 17.94
CA PHE A 194 0.80 -21.01 18.38
C PHE A 194 -0.16 -20.06 17.67
N LEU A 195 -0.54 -20.40 16.44
CA LEU A 195 -1.48 -19.62 15.62
C LEU A 195 -2.89 -20.20 15.71
N ASN A 196 -3.89 -19.33 15.66
CA ASN A 196 -5.28 -19.75 15.49
C ASN A 196 -5.42 -20.55 14.19
N TYR A 197 -6.32 -21.56 14.18
CA TYR A 197 -6.54 -22.42 13.02
C TYR A 197 -6.89 -21.63 11.75
N MET A 198 -7.66 -20.53 11.88
CA MET A 198 -8.01 -19.66 10.75
C MET A 198 -6.80 -19.00 10.09
N LEU A 199 -5.75 -18.70 10.86
CA LEU A 199 -4.50 -18.18 10.31
C LEU A 199 -3.62 -19.31 9.77
N LYS A 200 -3.62 -20.47 10.42
CA LYS A 200 -2.88 -21.65 9.92
C LYS A 200 -3.35 -22.07 8.54
N GLU A 201 -4.66 -22.09 8.29
CA GLU A 201 -5.25 -22.39 6.98
C GLU A 201 -4.88 -21.38 5.88
N LYS A 202 -4.43 -20.20 6.28
CA LYS A 202 -4.00 -19.13 5.36
C LYS A 202 -2.48 -19.10 5.13
N ILE A 203 -1.71 -20.00 5.75
CA ILE A 203 -0.26 -20.06 5.50
C ILE A 203 -0.01 -20.41 4.04
N LEU A 204 0.81 -19.58 3.40
CA LEU A 204 1.24 -19.76 2.01
C LEU A 204 2.62 -20.42 2.00
N ASP A 205 2.80 -21.43 1.15
CA ASP A 205 4.07 -22.14 0.93
C ASP A 205 5.10 -21.29 0.16
#